data_201aae68386115e103e99514abb8e6de
#
_entry.id   201aae68386115e103e99514abb8e6de
#
_cell.length_a   1.000
_cell.length_b   1.000
_cell.length_c   1.000
_cell.angle_alpha   90.00
_cell.angle_beta   90.00
_cell.angle_gamma   90.00
#
_symmetry.space_group_name_H-M   'P 1'
#
loop_
_entity.id
_entity.type
_entity.pdbx_description
1 polymer ?
#
loop_
_entity_poly.entity_id
_entity_poly.type
_entity_poly.pdbx_seq_one_letter_code
_entity_poly.pdbx_strand_id
1 'polypeptide(L)'
;MGEQSILAEAILDQVADAVICANHKGEIIRWNHACTALFGFSAEEALGQSLDLIVPEHLRTAHWSGFDAALTKGALKLQGRPTLTRALHKSGRKLYVEMTFAIVKGDAGSDVLCAVAMARDVTERVERERAASRSS
;
A
#
# COMPACT_ATOMS: atom_id res chain seq x y z
N MET A 1 8.84 -11.94 -21.94
CA MET A 1 8.25 -12.70 -20.85
C MET A 1 9.06 -13.94 -20.69
N GLY A 2 9.50 -14.35 -19.71
CA GLY A 2 10.36 -15.46 -19.50
C GLY A 2 10.84 -15.44 -18.07
N GLU A 3 12.05 -15.86 -17.87
CA GLU A 3 12.62 -16.03 -16.54
C GLU A 3 12.62 -14.72 -15.73
N GLN A 4 12.84 -13.57 -16.37
CA GLN A 4 12.87 -12.28 -15.67
C GLN A 4 11.51 -11.89 -15.12
N SER A 5 10.43 -12.12 -15.87
CA SER A 5 9.07 -11.85 -15.39
C SER A 5 8.69 -12.78 -14.25
N ILE A 6 9.06 -14.06 -14.37
CA ILE A 6 8.79 -15.05 -13.33
C ILE A 6 9.55 -14.68 -12.06
N LEU A 7 10.81 -14.28 -12.19
CA LEU A 7 11.62 -13.87 -11.06
C LEU A 7 11.06 -12.60 -10.39
N ALA A 8 10.65 -11.62 -11.18
CA ALA A 8 10.07 -10.38 -10.65
C ALA A 8 8.81 -10.66 -9.85
N GLU A 9 7.92 -11.50 -10.36
CA GLU A 9 6.70 -11.88 -9.65
C GLU A 9 7.01 -12.66 -8.37
N ALA A 10 8.01 -13.54 -8.41
CA ALA A 10 8.41 -14.31 -7.24
C ALA A 10 9.00 -13.39 -6.17
N ILE A 11 9.83 -12.44 -6.55
CA ILE A 11 10.39 -11.45 -5.62
C ILE A 11 9.26 -10.65 -4.98
N LEU A 12 8.34 -10.14 -5.79
CA LEU A 12 7.22 -9.36 -5.32
C LEU A 12 6.41 -10.14 -4.29
N ASP A 13 6.15 -11.41 -4.56
CA ASP A 13 5.34 -12.24 -3.68
C ASP A 13 6.05 -12.60 -2.37
N GLN A 14 7.37 -12.69 -2.38
CA GLN A 14 8.10 -13.25 -1.24
C GLN A 14 8.82 -12.23 -0.35
N VAL A 15 8.86 -10.95 -0.73
CA VAL A 15 9.47 -9.94 0.13
C VAL A 15 8.65 -9.74 1.41
N ALA A 16 9.33 -9.36 2.49
CA ALA A 16 8.71 -9.26 3.81
C ALA A 16 7.75 -8.07 3.95
N ASP A 17 7.97 -7.03 3.18
CA ASP A 17 7.07 -5.86 3.22
C ASP A 17 5.83 -6.12 2.38
N ALA A 18 4.69 -5.63 2.82
CA ALA A 18 3.48 -5.68 2.02
C ALA A 18 3.66 -4.79 0.80
N VAL A 19 3.34 -5.31 -0.38
CA VAL A 19 3.42 -4.54 -1.63
C VAL A 19 2.07 -4.62 -2.32
N ILE A 20 1.46 -3.45 -2.52
CA ILE A 20 0.16 -3.32 -3.16
C ILE A 20 0.34 -2.48 -4.41
N CYS A 21 -0.15 -2.97 -5.55
CA CYS A 21 -0.19 -2.18 -6.78
C CYS A 21 -1.63 -1.89 -7.13
N ALA A 22 -1.91 -0.67 -7.55
CA ALA A 22 -3.24 -0.25 -7.98
C ALA A 22 -3.16 0.39 -9.37
N ASN A 23 -4.19 0.14 -10.18
CA ASN A 23 -4.31 0.76 -11.51
C ASN A 23 -4.82 2.19 -11.37
N HIS A 24 -5.07 2.85 -12.51
CA HIS A 24 -5.53 4.24 -12.55
C HIS A 24 -6.89 4.45 -11.88
N LYS A 25 -7.67 3.40 -11.77
CA LYS A 25 -8.99 3.47 -11.11
C LYS A 25 -8.92 3.18 -9.62
N GLY A 26 -7.72 2.91 -9.10
CA GLY A 26 -7.55 2.55 -7.70
C GLY A 26 -7.96 1.12 -7.38
N GLU A 27 -8.03 0.28 -8.40
CA GLU A 27 -8.30 -1.14 -8.21
C GLU A 27 -7.01 -1.90 -7.99
N ILE A 28 -7.00 -2.81 -7.04
CA ILE A 28 -5.82 -3.59 -6.67
C ILE A 28 -5.49 -4.58 -7.78
N ILE A 29 -4.27 -4.51 -8.31
CA ILE A 29 -3.79 -5.41 -9.36
C ILE A 29 -2.63 -6.29 -8.92
N ARG A 30 -2.00 -5.99 -7.77
CA ARG A 30 -0.98 -6.83 -7.15
C ARG A 30 -1.16 -6.79 -5.65
N TRP A 31 -1.05 -7.95 -5.02
CA TRP A 31 -1.24 -8.13 -3.59
C TRP A 31 -0.35 -9.29 -3.17
N ASN A 32 0.78 -9.00 -2.54
CA ASN A 32 1.74 -10.05 -2.24
C ASN A 32 1.41 -10.79 -0.94
N HIS A 33 2.20 -11.80 -0.64
CA HIS A 33 1.98 -12.65 0.53
C HIS A 33 1.99 -11.85 1.84
N ALA A 34 2.91 -10.88 1.94
CA ALA A 34 3.00 -10.02 3.12
C ALA A 34 1.74 -9.18 3.32
N CYS A 35 1.04 -8.78 2.24
CA CYS A 35 -0.24 -8.09 2.35
C CYS A 35 -1.27 -8.95 3.05
N THR A 36 -1.33 -10.23 2.70
CA THR A 36 -2.27 -11.15 3.33
C THR A 36 -1.98 -11.28 4.81
N ALA A 37 -0.71 -11.38 5.19
CA ALA A 37 -0.32 -11.45 6.60
C ALA A 37 -0.67 -10.17 7.35
N LEU A 38 -0.47 -9.01 6.73
CA LEU A 38 -0.69 -7.71 7.37
C LEU A 38 -2.16 -7.33 7.47
N PHE A 39 -2.88 -7.44 6.36
CA PHE A 39 -4.26 -6.94 6.26
C PHE A 39 -5.34 -8.01 6.48
N GLY A 40 -4.98 -9.28 6.41
CA GLY A 40 -5.91 -10.39 6.64
C GLY A 40 -6.72 -10.83 5.43
N PHE A 41 -6.67 -10.11 4.31
CA PHE A 41 -7.35 -10.52 3.08
C PHE A 41 -6.43 -11.39 2.24
N SER A 42 -6.98 -12.44 1.65
CA SER A 42 -6.23 -13.23 0.67
C SER A 42 -6.08 -12.44 -0.63
N ALA A 43 -5.16 -12.88 -1.49
CA ALA A 43 -5.01 -12.26 -2.81
C ALA A 43 -6.32 -12.39 -3.61
N GLU A 44 -7.00 -13.53 -3.51
CA GLU A 44 -8.27 -13.73 -4.20
C GLU A 44 -9.33 -12.74 -3.75
N GLU A 45 -9.34 -12.42 -2.46
CA GLU A 45 -10.29 -11.44 -1.92
C GLU A 45 -9.96 -10.01 -2.32
N ALA A 46 -8.66 -9.69 -2.42
CA ALA A 46 -8.21 -8.33 -2.62
C ALA A 46 -8.11 -7.91 -4.09
N LEU A 47 -7.65 -8.80 -4.97
CA LEU A 47 -7.45 -8.46 -6.37
C LEU A 47 -8.75 -8.02 -7.02
N GLY A 48 -8.70 -6.89 -7.72
CA GLY A 48 -9.87 -6.30 -8.37
C GLY A 48 -10.70 -5.39 -7.46
N GLN A 49 -10.43 -5.39 -6.16
CA GLN A 49 -11.16 -4.54 -5.23
C GLN A 49 -10.56 -3.14 -5.20
N SER A 50 -11.36 -2.16 -4.79
CA SER A 50 -10.89 -0.79 -4.54
C SER A 50 -9.92 -0.77 -3.37
N LEU A 51 -8.97 0.15 -3.38
CA LEU A 51 -8.10 0.42 -2.24
C LEU A 51 -8.88 0.79 -0.97
N ASP A 52 -10.14 1.16 -1.09
CA ASP A 52 -11.02 1.39 0.07
C ASP A 52 -11.07 0.17 1.00
N LEU A 53 -10.76 -1.01 0.47
CA LEU A 53 -10.70 -2.23 1.27
C LEU A 53 -9.86 -2.07 2.53
N ILE A 54 -8.76 -1.32 2.43
CA ILE A 54 -7.80 -1.15 3.54
C ILE A 54 -7.73 0.29 4.06
N VAL A 55 -8.48 1.21 3.47
CA VAL A 55 -8.46 2.63 3.87
C VAL A 55 -9.64 2.90 4.80
N PRO A 56 -9.40 3.34 6.04
CA PRO A 56 -10.49 3.71 6.94
C PRO A 56 -11.40 4.77 6.32
N GLU A 57 -12.69 4.66 6.59
CA GLU A 57 -13.69 5.51 5.95
C GLU A 57 -13.38 7.00 6.09
N HIS A 58 -12.97 7.43 7.28
CA HIS A 58 -12.68 8.85 7.54
C HIS A 58 -11.45 9.39 6.79
N LEU A 59 -10.63 8.50 6.22
CA LEU A 59 -9.45 8.89 5.47
C LEU A 59 -9.63 8.78 3.95
N ARG A 60 -10.78 8.27 3.49
CA ARG A 60 -10.98 7.98 2.07
C ARG A 60 -10.94 9.21 1.16
N THR A 61 -11.57 10.30 1.58
CA THR A 61 -11.56 11.53 0.78
C THR A 61 -10.14 12.04 0.56
N ALA A 62 -9.35 12.13 1.64
CA ALA A 62 -7.97 12.57 1.55
C ALA A 62 -7.12 11.60 0.73
N HIS A 63 -7.34 10.29 0.92
CA HIS A 63 -6.62 9.26 0.18
C HIS A 63 -6.82 9.42 -1.34
N TRP A 64 -8.07 9.52 -1.79
CA TRP A 64 -8.36 9.60 -3.21
C TRP A 64 -7.90 10.92 -3.82
N SER A 65 -7.97 12.02 -3.07
CA SER A 65 -7.45 13.30 -3.53
C SER A 65 -5.95 13.21 -3.79
N GLY A 66 -5.20 12.62 -2.86
CA GLY A 66 -3.75 12.43 -3.03
C GLY A 66 -3.41 11.46 -4.15
N PHE A 67 -4.18 10.38 -4.27
CA PHE A 67 -4.00 9.38 -5.31
C PHE A 67 -4.18 9.99 -6.70
N ASP A 68 -5.28 10.70 -6.91
CA ASP A 68 -5.56 11.33 -8.19
C ASP A 68 -4.50 12.39 -8.56
N ALA A 69 -4.07 13.17 -7.59
CA ALA A 69 -3.02 14.17 -7.80
C ALA A 69 -1.70 13.52 -8.21
N ALA A 70 -1.32 12.43 -7.54
CA ALA A 70 -0.08 11.71 -7.83
C ALA A 70 -0.11 11.11 -9.24
N LEU A 71 -1.22 10.49 -9.64
CA LEU A 71 -1.35 9.92 -10.98
C LEU A 71 -1.33 10.99 -12.06
N THR A 72 -2.02 12.10 -11.84
CA THR A 72 -2.08 13.20 -12.80
C THR A 72 -0.69 13.82 -13.03
N LYS A 73 0.06 14.01 -11.96
CA LYS A 73 1.40 14.59 -12.04
C LYS A 73 2.46 13.57 -12.43
N GLY A 74 2.16 12.28 -12.30
CA GLY A 74 3.14 11.22 -12.51
C GLY A 74 4.28 11.27 -11.48
N ALA A 75 4.04 11.86 -10.33
CA ALA A 75 5.06 12.03 -9.29
C ALA A 75 4.40 12.14 -7.92
N LEU A 76 5.15 11.77 -6.89
CA LEU A 76 4.70 11.80 -5.51
C LEU A 76 5.22 13.04 -4.79
N LYS A 77 4.36 13.65 -4.00
CA LYS A 77 4.74 14.77 -3.14
C LYS A 77 5.78 14.35 -2.10
N LEU A 78 5.66 13.14 -1.58
CA LEU A 78 6.53 12.63 -0.52
C LEU A 78 7.87 12.07 -1.02
N GLN A 79 8.01 11.83 -2.31
CA GLN A 79 9.25 11.38 -2.94
C GLN A 79 9.90 10.19 -2.22
N GLY A 80 9.10 9.15 -1.92
CA GLY A 80 9.60 7.94 -1.28
C GLY A 80 9.80 8.02 0.22
N ARG A 81 9.50 9.14 0.86
CA ARG A 81 9.62 9.26 2.32
C ARG A 81 8.51 8.49 3.02
N PRO A 82 8.84 7.77 4.11
CA PRO A 82 7.82 7.03 4.85
C PRO A 82 6.77 7.93 5.47
N THR A 83 5.53 7.45 5.48
CA THR A 83 4.40 8.12 6.11
C THR A 83 3.73 7.15 7.06
N LEU A 84 3.49 7.59 8.29
CA LEU A 84 2.69 6.83 9.25
C LEU A 84 1.22 7.09 8.96
N THR A 85 0.45 6.03 8.78
CA THR A 85 -0.98 6.14 8.54
C THR A 85 -1.74 4.97 9.16
N ARG A 86 -3.05 5.00 9.05
CA ARG A 86 -3.92 3.95 9.55
C ARG A 86 -4.44 3.11 8.39
N ALA A 87 -4.65 1.82 8.66
CA ALA A 87 -5.24 0.91 7.70
C ALA A 87 -6.24 0.01 8.40
N LEU A 88 -7.08 -0.68 7.62
CA LEU A 88 -8.07 -1.61 8.14
C LEU A 88 -7.61 -3.04 7.92
N HIS A 89 -7.73 -3.85 8.95
CA HIS A 89 -7.60 -5.30 8.85
C HIS A 89 -8.97 -5.90 8.51
N LYS A 90 -8.99 -7.05 7.87
CA LYS A 90 -10.23 -7.77 7.53
C LYS A 90 -11.16 -7.95 8.74
N SER A 91 -10.58 -8.15 9.92
CA SER A 91 -11.34 -8.31 11.16
C SER A 91 -11.99 -7.03 11.68
N GLY A 92 -11.71 -5.90 11.05
CA GLY A 92 -12.13 -4.59 11.54
C GLY A 92 -11.12 -3.93 12.47
N ARG A 93 -10.05 -4.64 12.82
CA ARG A 93 -9.00 -4.13 13.69
C ARG A 93 -8.27 -2.98 12.99
N LYS A 94 -7.97 -1.94 13.75
CA LYS A 94 -7.20 -0.80 13.24
C LYS A 94 -5.72 -1.13 13.26
N LEU A 95 -5.06 -0.81 12.15
CA LEU A 95 -3.62 -0.98 12.00
C LEU A 95 -2.96 0.37 11.90
N TYR A 96 -1.76 0.49 12.47
CA TYR A 96 -0.85 1.59 12.16
C TYR A 96 0.21 1.04 11.22
N VAL A 97 0.36 1.65 10.07
CA VAL A 97 1.31 1.20 9.06
C VAL A 97 2.22 2.35 8.65
N GLU A 98 3.47 2.01 8.41
CA GLU A 98 4.42 2.92 7.80
C GLU A 98 4.48 2.59 6.33
N MET A 99 4.19 3.56 5.48
CA MET A 99 4.06 3.33 4.04
C MET A 99 5.01 4.21 3.24
N THR A 100 5.54 3.63 2.19
CA THR A 100 6.21 4.38 1.14
C THR A 100 5.46 4.09 -0.15
N PHE A 101 5.55 5.04 -1.09
CA PHE A 101 4.79 4.97 -2.34
C PHE A 101 5.71 5.19 -3.52
N ALA A 102 5.33 4.63 -4.65
CA ALA A 102 6.03 4.84 -5.91
C ALA A 102 5.02 4.89 -7.05
N ILE A 103 5.33 5.68 -8.05
CA ILE A 103 4.58 5.71 -9.30
C ILE A 103 5.43 4.96 -10.32
N VAL A 104 4.87 3.89 -10.87
CA VAL A 104 5.58 3.06 -11.86
C VAL A 104 5.25 3.55 -13.25
N LYS A 105 6.28 3.88 -14.00
CA LYS A 105 6.15 4.38 -15.39
C LYS A 105 6.68 3.34 -16.36
N GLY A 106 6.14 3.38 -17.58
CA GLY A 106 6.61 2.51 -18.65
C GLY A 106 7.98 2.94 -19.19
N ASP A 107 8.51 2.15 -20.11
CA ASP A 107 9.84 2.36 -20.69
C ASP A 107 9.95 3.70 -21.39
N ALA A 108 8.86 4.22 -21.92
CA ALA A 108 8.83 5.54 -22.56
C ALA A 108 8.97 6.69 -21.56
N GLY A 109 8.87 6.41 -20.27
CA GLY A 109 9.12 7.37 -19.20
C GLY A 109 8.01 8.35 -18.89
N SER A 110 6.95 8.40 -19.70
CA SER A 110 5.87 9.37 -19.52
C SER A 110 4.56 8.75 -19.05
N ASP A 111 4.32 7.48 -19.41
CA ASP A 111 3.06 6.82 -19.08
C ASP A 111 3.12 6.20 -17.71
N VAL A 112 2.16 6.56 -16.85
CA VAL A 112 2.00 5.93 -15.55
C VAL A 112 1.30 4.59 -15.73
N LEU A 113 1.96 3.51 -15.31
CA LEU A 113 1.39 2.17 -15.38
C LEU A 113 0.55 1.84 -14.16
N CYS A 114 1.06 2.18 -12.98
CA CYS A 114 0.35 1.90 -11.74
C CYS A 114 0.97 2.69 -10.58
N ALA A 115 0.26 2.69 -9.46
CA ALA A 115 0.77 3.20 -8.19
C ALA A 115 1.11 2.01 -7.31
N VAL A 116 2.21 2.10 -6.57
CA VAL A 116 2.68 1.05 -5.67
C VAL A 116 2.78 1.62 -4.27
N ALA A 117 2.30 0.85 -3.29
CA ALA A 117 2.50 1.15 -1.88
C ALA A 117 3.23 -0.02 -1.24
N MET A 118 4.24 0.30 -0.41
CA MET A 118 4.90 -0.69 0.43
C MET A 118 4.56 -0.35 1.87
N ALA A 119 4.18 -1.35 2.65
CA ALA A 119 3.69 -1.12 4.01
C ALA A 119 4.34 -2.05 5.02
N ARG A 120 4.59 -1.50 6.21
CA ARG A 120 5.04 -2.26 7.38
C ARG A 120 4.08 -2.03 8.51
N ASP A 121 3.79 -3.09 9.26
CA ASP A 121 2.95 -2.99 10.44
C ASP A 121 3.77 -2.41 11.60
N VAL A 122 3.37 -1.26 12.08
CA VAL A 122 4.02 -0.62 13.22
C VAL A 122 3.03 -0.41 14.38
N THR A 123 1.94 -1.16 14.36
CA THR A 123 0.87 -1.05 15.36
C THR A 123 1.41 -1.21 16.77
N GLU A 124 2.18 -2.27 16.99
CA GLU A 124 2.74 -2.55 18.31
C GLU A 124 3.65 -1.43 18.80
N ARG A 125 4.51 -0.92 17.92
CA ARG A 125 5.41 0.21 18.27
C ARG A 125 4.61 1.45 18.65
N VAL A 126 3.59 1.80 17.86
CA VAL A 126 2.76 2.98 18.14
C VAL A 126 2.02 2.82 19.45
N GLU A 127 1.47 1.64 19.71
CA GLU A 127 0.75 1.38 20.97
C GLU A 127 1.66 1.48 22.17
N ARG A 128 2.89 0.98 22.08
CA ARG A 128 3.88 1.10 23.15
C ARG A 128 4.26 2.56 23.42
N GLU A 129 4.50 3.34 22.35
CA GLU A 129 4.85 4.74 22.47
C GLU A 129 3.72 5.56 23.12
N ARG A 130 2.47 5.26 22.74
CA ARG A 130 1.30 5.92 23.33
C ARG A 130 1.12 5.55 24.78
N ALA A 131 1.31 4.28 25.13
CA ALA A 131 1.22 3.83 26.52
C ALA A 131 2.30 4.49 27.39
N ALA A 132 3.53 4.56 26.90
CA ALA A 132 4.63 5.24 27.59
C ALA A 132 4.33 6.73 27.80
N SER A 133 3.79 7.39 26.78
CA SER A 133 3.42 8.80 26.86
C SER A 133 2.32 9.06 27.90
N ARG A 134 1.35 8.14 28.00
CA ARG A 134 0.28 8.26 28.99
C ARG A 134 0.76 8.00 30.42
N SER A 135 1.85 7.25 30.58
CA SER A 135 2.39 6.90 31.88
C SER A 135 3.30 7.97 32.48
N SER A 136 3.76 8.92 31.66
CA SER A 136 4.69 9.95 32.13
C SER A 136 3.98 11.30 32.48
#